data_3041b6d6b99acbd3d75c54efa5d354bb
#
_entry.id   3041b6d6b99acbd3d75c54efa5d354bb
#
_cell.length_a   1.000
_cell.length_b   1.000
_cell.length_c   1.000
_cell.angle_alpha   90.00
_cell.angle_beta   90.00
_cell.angle_gamma   90.00
#
_symmetry.space_group_name_H-M   'P 1'
#
loop_
_entity.id
_entity.type
_entity.pdbx_description
1 polymer ?
#
loop_
_entity_poly.entity_id
_entity_poly.type
_entity_poly.pdbx_seq_one_letter_code
_entity_poly.pdbx_strand_id
1 'polypeptide(L)'
;VVLFRFLGEVVVFKEAFVVNVENNAEYQSILDGRPQTCGMRSGRIYLGTGQTCGRHSTNAHEEILVFFSGQGEALIGDKDNRHHVGKGKVLYIPPHTSHDIRNSGNEPLVYIYCVAPVSQGD
;
A
#
# COMPACT_ATOMS: atom_id res chain seq x y z
N VAL A 1 8.42 13.69 14.05
CA VAL A 1 7.33 14.21 14.90
C VAL A 1 7.90 15.29 15.79
N VAL A 2 7.30 16.47 15.75
CA VAL A 2 7.69 17.60 16.56
C VAL A 2 6.58 17.86 17.57
N LEU A 3 6.97 18.03 18.85
CA LEU A 3 6.04 18.30 19.94
C LEU A 3 6.15 19.76 20.35
N PHE A 4 4.99 20.44 20.45
CA PHE A 4 4.89 21.79 20.98
C PHE A 4 3.84 21.83 22.08
N ARG A 5 4.05 22.69 23.08
CA ARG A 5 3.04 23.00 24.09
C ARG A 5 2.51 24.42 23.84
N PHE A 6 1.20 24.55 23.81
CA PHE A 6 0.53 25.83 23.62
C PHE A 6 -0.74 25.85 24.48
N LEU A 7 -0.90 26.85 25.33
CA LEU A 7 -2.02 26.98 26.27
C LEU A 7 -2.28 25.70 27.08
N GLY A 8 -1.18 25.04 27.53
CA GLY A 8 -1.28 23.82 28.34
C GLY A 8 -1.56 22.53 27.56
N GLU A 9 -1.78 22.64 26.26
CA GLU A 9 -2.00 21.48 25.39
C GLU A 9 -0.72 21.06 24.69
N VAL A 10 -0.60 19.75 24.38
CA VAL A 10 0.50 19.22 23.57
C VAL A 10 0.01 19.15 22.12
N VAL A 11 0.66 19.89 21.26
CA VAL A 11 0.37 19.86 19.82
C VAL A 11 1.47 19.05 19.14
N VAL A 12 1.07 18.04 18.35
CA VAL A 12 1.99 17.16 17.64
C VAL A 12 1.98 17.53 16.16
N PHE A 13 3.16 17.87 15.63
CA PHE A 13 3.36 18.14 14.22
C PHE A 13 4.16 17.02 13.60
N LYS A 14 3.75 16.58 12.42
CA LYS A 14 4.50 15.60 11.64
C LYS A 14 5.58 16.33 10.85
N GLU A 15 6.71 15.67 10.66
CA GLU A 15 7.80 16.15 9.84
C GLU A 15 7.90 15.33 8.56
N ALA A 16 8.35 15.98 7.50
CA ALA A 16 8.67 15.25 6.27
C ALA A 16 9.93 14.39 6.50
N PHE A 17 9.96 13.23 5.86
CA PHE A 17 11.12 12.34 5.92
C PHE A 17 11.24 11.55 4.62
N VAL A 18 12.43 10.98 4.41
CA VAL A 18 12.72 10.17 3.23
C VAL A 18 13.02 8.74 3.70
N VAL A 19 12.48 7.78 2.99
CA VAL A 19 12.76 6.35 3.22
C VAL A 19 13.51 5.81 2.01
N ASN A 20 14.64 5.17 2.25
CA ASN A 20 15.36 4.47 1.19
C ASN A 20 14.65 3.15 0.90
N VAL A 21 14.22 2.98 -0.35
CA VAL A 21 13.55 1.75 -0.78
C VAL A 21 14.60 0.74 -1.20
N GLU A 22 14.64 -0.40 -0.51
CA GLU A 22 15.61 -1.44 -0.77
C GLU A 22 15.28 -2.22 -2.04
N ASN A 23 16.32 -2.74 -2.70
CA ASN A 23 16.15 -3.57 -3.90
C ASN A 23 16.54 -5.01 -3.57
N ASN A 24 15.66 -5.71 -2.85
CA ASN A 24 15.84 -7.10 -2.48
C ASN A 24 14.49 -7.83 -2.48
N ALA A 25 14.50 -9.11 -2.12
CA ALA A 25 13.29 -9.96 -2.13
C ALA A 25 12.47 -9.88 -0.83
N GLU A 26 12.89 -9.05 0.12
CA GLU A 26 12.21 -8.94 1.42
C GLU A 26 11.07 -7.93 1.37
N TYR A 27 10.05 -8.16 2.20
CA TYR A 27 9.06 -7.13 2.47
C TYR A 27 9.73 -5.95 3.19
N GLN A 28 9.39 -4.74 2.79
CA GLN A 28 9.90 -3.55 3.46
C GLN A 28 8.75 -2.65 3.86
N SER A 29 8.61 -2.36 5.17
CA SER A 29 7.72 -1.31 5.64
C SER A 29 8.30 0.04 5.27
N ILE A 30 7.47 0.93 4.71
CA ILE A 30 7.88 2.29 4.32
C ILE A 30 7.26 3.31 5.26
N LEU A 31 5.94 3.25 5.47
CA LEU A 31 5.21 4.10 6.40
C LEU A 31 4.46 3.21 7.39
N ASP A 32 4.57 3.53 8.67
CA ASP A 32 4.09 2.66 9.74
C ASP A 32 2.69 3.03 10.27
N GLY A 33 2.07 4.08 9.77
CA GLY A 33 0.83 4.56 10.32
C GLY A 33 1.05 5.43 11.55
N ARG A 34 0.02 5.59 12.37
CA ARG A 34 0.12 6.42 13.58
C ARG A 34 1.10 5.82 14.58
N PRO A 35 1.89 6.61 15.26
CA PRO A 35 1.97 8.09 15.26
C PRO A 35 2.92 8.68 14.21
N GLN A 36 3.64 7.85 13.46
CA GLN A 36 4.59 8.33 12.45
C GLN A 36 3.90 9.17 11.38
N THR A 37 2.74 8.74 10.93
CA THR A 37 1.89 9.45 9.98
C THR A 37 0.52 9.72 10.60
N CYS A 38 -0.38 10.37 9.88
CA CYS A 38 -1.76 10.57 10.31
C CYS A 38 -2.66 9.35 10.01
N GLY A 39 -2.05 8.20 9.74
CA GLY A 39 -2.73 6.94 9.48
C GLY A 39 -2.29 6.26 8.20
N MET A 40 -1.59 6.96 7.33
CA MET A 40 -1.09 6.39 6.08
C MET A 40 -0.05 5.32 6.36
N ARG A 41 -0.21 4.16 5.73
CA ARG A 41 0.75 3.05 5.80
C ARG A 41 1.17 2.67 4.39
N SER A 42 2.39 2.22 4.25
CA SER A 42 2.95 1.87 2.96
C SER A 42 4.03 0.81 3.14
N GLY A 43 4.20 0.00 2.12
CA GLY A 43 5.25 -1.00 2.09
C GLY A 43 5.58 -1.41 0.66
N ARG A 44 6.77 -1.97 0.51
CA ARG A 44 7.21 -2.57 -0.75
C ARG A 44 7.01 -4.07 -0.68
N ILE A 45 6.32 -4.60 -1.69
CA ILE A 45 6.04 -6.03 -1.81
C ILE A 45 6.82 -6.59 -2.99
N TYR A 46 7.36 -7.79 -2.77
CA TYR A 46 8.05 -8.58 -3.78
C TYR A 46 7.33 -9.92 -3.88
N LEU A 47 6.79 -10.21 -5.05
CA LEU A 47 6.17 -11.50 -5.33
C LEU A 47 6.99 -12.24 -6.36
N GLY A 48 7.51 -13.40 -6.00
CA GLY A 48 8.13 -14.32 -6.95
C GLY A 48 7.10 -14.91 -7.89
N THR A 49 7.56 -15.60 -8.94
CA THR A 49 6.69 -16.22 -9.92
C THR A 49 5.66 -17.14 -9.24
N GLY A 50 4.39 -16.97 -9.57
CA GLY A 50 3.28 -17.76 -9.03
C GLY A 50 2.82 -17.37 -7.64
N GLN A 51 3.50 -16.44 -6.97
CA GLN A 51 3.10 -16.01 -5.63
C GLN A 51 1.95 -15.00 -5.67
N THR A 52 1.21 -14.95 -4.57
CA THR A 52 0.12 -13.99 -4.36
C THR A 52 0.35 -13.26 -3.05
N CYS A 53 -0.21 -12.06 -2.92
CA CYS A 53 -0.16 -11.33 -1.66
C CYS A 53 -1.17 -11.86 -0.63
N GLY A 54 -2.16 -12.62 -1.07
CA GLY A 54 -3.27 -13.12 -0.24
C GLY A 54 -4.48 -12.19 -0.29
N ARG A 55 -5.68 -12.83 -0.39
CA ARG A 55 -6.92 -12.07 -0.46
C ARG A 55 -7.20 -11.36 0.87
N HIS A 56 -7.53 -10.09 0.79
CA HIS A 56 -7.90 -9.28 1.95
C HIS A 56 -8.73 -8.09 1.49
N SER A 57 -9.32 -7.37 2.44
CA SER A 57 -10.16 -6.20 2.16
C SER A 57 -9.41 -4.93 2.52
N THR A 58 -9.68 -3.85 1.79
CA THR A 58 -9.21 -2.52 2.15
C THR A 58 -9.87 -1.99 3.42
N ASN A 59 -11.04 -2.55 3.81
CA ASN A 59 -11.81 -2.08 4.96
C ASN A 59 -12.05 -0.56 4.88
N ALA A 60 -11.81 0.19 5.96
CA ALA A 60 -12.04 1.63 6.01
C ALA A 60 -10.83 2.42 5.46
N HIS A 61 -10.18 1.92 4.42
CA HIS A 61 -9.03 2.55 3.77
C HIS A 61 -9.22 2.55 2.26
N GLU A 62 -8.71 3.55 1.61
CA GLU A 62 -8.46 3.46 0.17
C GLU A 62 -7.00 3.12 -0.07
N GLU A 63 -6.70 2.55 -1.21
CA GLU A 63 -5.37 2.03 -1.50
C GLU A 63 -4.92 2.38 -2.91
N ILE A 64 -3.63 2.66 -3.05
CA ILE A 64 -2.99 2.78 -4.36
C ILE A 64 -1.80 1.83 -4.39
N LEU A 65 -1.60 1.16 -5.52
CA LEU A 65 -0.45 0.30 -5.77
C LEU A 65 0.31 0.85 -6.98
N VAL A 66 1.61 1.02 -6.82
CA VAL A 66 2.50 1.51 -7.88
C VAL A 66 3.45 0.39 -8.25
N PHE A 67 3.41 -0.08 -9.49
CA PHE A 67 4.17 -1.24 -9.94
C PHE A 67 5.46 -0.81 -10.64
N PHE A 68 6.59 -1.37 -10.19
CA PHE A 68 7.93 -1.01 -10.68
C PHE A 68 8.52 -2.06 -11.61
N SER A 69 8.19 -3.33 -11.42
CA SER A 69 8.71 -4.40 -12.27
C SER A 69 7.75 -5.57 -12.31
N GLY A 70 7.89 -6.38 -13.35
CA GLY A 70 7.10 -7.58 -13.52
C GLY A 70 5.73 -7.33 -14.13
N GLN A 71 4.96 -8.42 -14.23
CA GLN A 71 3.60 -8.43 -14.76
C GLN A 71 2.74 -9.31 -13.88
N GLY A 72 1.50 -8.93 -13.67
CA GLY A 72 0.62 -9.69 -12.83
C GLY A 72 -0.85 -9.37 -13.06
N GLU A 73 -1.67 -9.88 -12.16
CA GLU A 73 -3.10 -9.67 -12.19
C GLU A 73 -3.58 -9.20 -10.81
N ALA A 74 -4.49 -8.26 -10.80
CA ALA A 74 -5.26 -7.90 -9.61
C ALA A 74 -6.64 -8.51 -9.75
N LEU A 75 -7.08 -9.22 -8.71
CA LEU A 75 -8.41 -9.82 -8.62
C LEU A 75 -9.21 -8.95 -7.67
N ILE A 76 -10.19 -8.22 -8.20
CA ILE A 76 -10.90 -7.18 -7.46
C ILE A 76 -12.35 -7.57 -7.22
N GLY A 77 -12.79 -7.45 -5.97
CA GLY A 77 -14.18 -7.69 -5.58
C GLY A 77 -14.50 -9.17 -5.42
N ASP A 78 -15.75 -9.46 -5.06
CA ASP A 78 -16.19 -10.81 -4.78
C ASP A 78 -16.25 -11.70 -6.02
N LYS A 79 -16.35 -11.09 -7.20
CA LYS A 79 -16.41 -11.81 -8.48
C LYS A 79 -15.05 -11.91 -9.17
N ASP A 80 -13.96 -11.54 -8.48
CA ASP A 80 -12.61 -11.60 -9.02
C ASP A 80 -12.48 -10.92 -10.39
N ASN A 81 -12.96 -9.69 -10.49
CA ASN A 81 -12.73 -8.90 -11.69
C ASN A 81 -11.22 -8.74 -11.90
N ARG A 82 -10.73 -9.18 -13.06
CA ARG A 82 -9.31 -9.20 -13.36
C ARG A 82 -8.84 -7.89 -13.99
N HIS A 83 -7.76 -7.35 -13.45
CA HIS A 83 -7.07 -6.21 -14.01
C HIS A 83 -5.62 -6.59 -14.24
N HIS A 84 -5.11 -6.34 -15.42
CA HIS A 84 -3.69 -6.54 -15.68
C HIS A 84 -2.90 -5.42 -15.00
N VAL A 85 -1.90 -5.80 -14.22
CA VAL A 85 -1.02 -4.87 -13.52
C VAL A 85 0.43 -5.20 -13.83
N GLY A 86 1.32 -4.24 -13.61
CA GLY A 86 2.74 -4.45 -13.85
C GLY A 86 3.49 -3.15 -14.03
N LYS A 87 4.73 -3.24 -14.43
CA LYS A 87 5.65 -2.11 -14.56
C LYS A 87 4.98 -0.93 -15.26
N GLY A 88 5.05 0.23 -14.61
CA GLY A 88 4.54 1.49 -15.16
C GLY A 88 3.05 1.70 -14.95
N LYS A 89 2.38 0.82 -14.20
CA LYS A 89 0.94 0.93 -13.92
C LYS A 89 0.69 1.27 -12.47
N VAL A 90 -0.45 1.92 -12.25
CA VAL A 90 -0.95 2.27 -10.93
C VAL A 90 -2.36 1.70 -10.81
N LEU A 91 -2.62 1.02 -9.70
CA LEU A 91 -3.95 0.48 -9.38
C LEU A 91 -4.53 1.25 -8.22
N TYR A 92 -5.77 1.69 -8.33
CA TYR A 92 -6.53 2.24 -7.23
C TYR A 92 -7.57 1.23 -6.74
N ILE A 93 -7.68 1.04 -5.43
CA ILE A 93 -8.68 0.17 -4.82
C ILE A 93 -9.49 0.98 -3.81
N PRO A 94 -10.81 1.07 -4.00
CA PRO A 94 -11.66 1.82 -3.06
C PRO A 94 -11.81 1.11 -1.72
N PRO A 95 -12.40 1.77 -0.71
CA PRO A 95 -12.69 1.14 0.58
C PRO A 95 -13.61 -0.08 0.45
N HIS A 96 -13.57 -0.95 1.45
CA HIS A 96 -14.44 -2.12 1.59
C HIS A 96 -14.43 -3.03 0.36
N THR A 97 -13.24 -3.21 -0.21
CA THR A 97 -13.06 -3.98 -1.45
C THR A 97 -12.10 -5.13 -1.21
N SER A 98 -12.60 -6.35 -1.38
CA SER A 98 -11.79 -7.56 -1.34
C SER A 98 -10.90 -7.61 -2.58
N HIS A 99 -9.64 -7.97 -2.42
CA HIS A 99 -8.72 -8.04 -3.54
C HIS A 99 -7.55 -8.96 -3.26
N ASP A 100 -6.90 -9.39 -4.34
CA ASP A 100 -5.66 -10.16 -4.30
C ASP A 100 -4.78 -9.73 -5.46
N ILE A 101 -3.48 -9.80 -5.27
CA ILE A 101 -2.49 -9.51 -6.32
C ILE A 101 -1.70 -10.79 -6.57
N ARG A 102 -1.61 -11.17 -7.83
CA ARG A 102 -0.94 -12.40 -8.26
C ARG A 102 0.16 -12.09 -9.27
N ASN A 103 1.33 -12.66 -9.07
CA ASN A 103 2.37 -12.64 -10.10
C ASN A 103 2.07 -13.73 -11.13
N SER A 104 1.56 -13.32 -12.29
CA SER A 104 1.26 -14.20 -13.40
C SER A 104 2.34 -14.21 -14.48
N GLY A 105 3.40 -13.45 -14.27
CA GLY A 105 4.53 -13.38 -15.19
C GLY A 105 5.65 -14.34 -14.83
N ASN A 106 6.78 -14.18 -15.50
CA ASN A 106 7.97 -15.02 -15.29
C ASN A 106 9.13 -14.27 -14.65
N GLU A 107 8.87 -13.06 -14.16
CA GLU A 107 9.82 -12.23 -13.41
C GLU A 107 9.18 -11.80 -12.10
N PRO A 108 9.96 -11.36 -11.10
CA PRO A 108 9.38 -10.84 -9.87
C PRO A 108 8.46 -9.65 -10.13
N LEU A 109 7.34 -9.64 -9.44
CA LEU A 109 6.39 -8.53 -9.45
C LEU A 109 6.66 -7.69 -8.20
N VAL A 110 7.11 -6.45 -8.41
CA VAL A 110 7.49 -5.55 -7.31
C VAL A 110 6.61 -4.30 -7.36
N TYR A 111 6.01 -3.98 -6.25
CA TYR A 111 5.18 -2.80 -6.13
C TYR A 111 5.22 -2.21 -4.73
N ILE A 112 4.86 -0.93 -4.65
CA ILE A 112 4.63 -0.24 -3.39
C ILE A 112 3.13 -0.02 -3.26
N TYR A 113 2.57 -0.42 -2.13
CA TYR A 113 1.21 -0.05 -1.77
C TYR A 113 1.24 1.12 -0.82
N CYS A 114 0.18 1.92 -0.85
CA CYS A 114 -0.06 2.97 0.11
C CYS A 114 -1.55 2.96 0.47
N VAL A 115 -1.86 2.83 1.75
CA VAL A 115 -3.23 2.83 2.26
C VAL A 115 -3.43 4.05 3.14
N ALA A 116 -4.58 4.68 2.99
CA ALA A 116 -4.96 5.84 3.78
C ALA A 116 -6.35 5.60 4.37
N PRO A 117 -6.56 5.88 5.67
CA PRO A 117 -7.88 5.75 6.25
C PRO A 117 -8.84 6.76 5.64
N VAL A 118 -10.11 6.34 5.47
CA VAL A 118 -11.17 7.22 5.02
C VAL A 118 -12.14 7.43 6.17
N SER A 119 -12.73 8.61 6.23
CA SER A 119 -13.74 8.89 7.23
C SER A 119 -15.06 8.25 6.83
N GLN A 120 -15.89 7.97 7.84
CA GLN A 120 -17.21 7.42 7.59
C GLN A 120 -18.02 8.39 6.75
N GLY A 121 -18.56 7.91 5.62
CA GLY A 121 -19.33 8.74 4.70
C GLY A 121 -18.54 9.26 3.50
N ASP A 122 -17.23 8.99 3.43
CA ASP A 122 -16.40 9.33 2.25
C ASP A 122 -16.64 8.38 1.08
#